data_ebbdc3a35bbb119b9b4404fdf49bd458
#
_entry.id   ebbdc3a35bbb119b9b4404fdf49bd458
#
_cell.length_a   1.000
_cell.length_b   1.000
_cell.length_c   1.000
_cell.angle_alpha   90.00
_cell.angle_beta   90.00
_cell.angle_gamma   90.00
#
_symmetry.space_group_name_H-M   'P 1'
#
loop_
_entity.id
_entity.type
_entity.pdbx_description
1 polymer ?
#
loop_
_entity_poly.entity_id
_entity_poly.type
_entity_poly.pdbx_seq_one_letter_code
_entity_poly.pdbx_strand_id
1 'polypeptide(L)'
;ERLNHVLLERMLVEEIIPMAEKKYQFGGCKEKRGMAGLSMGSVQTTRTICDHPDLFSEVGIFSGFIRDNIEGNPDRDAVGRKPYEQTHLKAMDDPDFNNYFHTFFRCIGDNDCFRSRFLEEDAIIQEKGVHEIRKIYPGGHDWNVWRPCFTDFAQMIFR
;
A
#
# COMPACT_ATOMS: atom_id res chain seq x y z
N GLU A 1 15.23 9.40 -7.10
CA GLU A 1 13.92 8.92 -6.57
C GLU A 1 13.96 7.42 -6.24
N ARG A 2 14.49 6.56 -7.11
CA ARG A 2 14.58 5.10 -6.90
C ARG A 2 15.36 4.71 -5.64
N LEU A 3 16.51 5.34 -5.41
CA LEU A 3 17.31 5.11 -4.21
C LEU A 3 16.52 5.38 -2.92
N ASN A 4 15.66 6.39 -2.91
CA ASN A 4 14.95 6.79 -1.72
C ASN A 4 13.89 5.76 -1.27
N HIS A 5 13.21 5.08 -2.20
CA HIS A 5 12.21 4.06 -1.84
C HIS A 5 12.87 2.78 -1.28
N VAL A 6 13.96 2.33 -1.90
CA VAL A 6 14.74 1.18 -1.40
C VAL A 6 15.38 1.47 -0.06
N LEU A 7 15.94 2.68 0.09
CA LEU A 7 16.56 3.09 1.36
C LEU A 7 15.53 3.21 2.48
N LEU A 8 14.33 3.74 2.19
CA LEU A 8 13.27 3.85 3.20
C LEU A 8 12.80 2.46 3.67
N GLU A 9 12.56 1.54 2.75
CA GLU A 9 12.17 0.17 3.08
C GLU A 9 13.20 -0.50 3.99
N ARG A 10 14.48 -0.47 3.60
CA ARG A 10 15.56 -1.02 4.43
C ARG A 10 15.63 -0.35 5.79
N MET A 11 15.58 0.97 5.84
CA MET A 11 15.60 1.71 7.09
C MET A 11 14.43 1.34 8.00
N LEU A 12 13.22 1.18 7.43
CA LEU A 12 12.04 0.74 8.20
C LEU A 12 12.24 -0.64 8.80
N VAL A 13 12.64 -1.60 7.97
CA VAL A 13 12.71 -3.02 8.34
C VAL A 13 13.93 -3.32 9.20
N GLU A 14 15.09 -2.80 8.84
CA GLU A 14 16.35 -3.14 9.50
C GLU A 14 16.67 -2.27 10.73
N GLU A 15 16.11 -1.04 10.80
CA GLU A 15 16.49 -0.08 11.84
C GLU A 15 15.30 0.41 12.66
N ILE A 16 14.28 1.01 12.03
CA ILE A 16 13.21 1.71 12.75
C ILE A 16 12.32 0.75 13.54
N ILE A 17 11.85 -0.32 12.90
CA ILE A 17 10.99 -1.31 13.58
C ILE A 17 11.73 -1.94 14.77
N PRO A 18 12.93 -2.53 14.61
CA PRO A 18 13.65 -3.11 15.75
C PRO A 18 13.97 -2.10 16.85
N MET A 19 14.37 -0.88 16.47
CA MET A 19 14.65 0.18 17.43
C MET A 19 13.41 0.59 18.23
N ALA A 20 12.28 0.81 17.55
CA ALA A 20 11.04 1.25 18.19
C ALA A 20 10.48 0.16 19.12
N GLU A 21 10.45 -1.08 18.68
CA GLU A 21 9.99 -2.21 19.48
C GLU A 21 10.84 -2.43 20.73
N LYS A 22 12.17 -2.35 20.57
CA LYS A 22 13.09 -2.44 21.71
C LYS A 22 12.92 -1.27 22.69
N LYS A 23 12.78 -0.05 22.17
CA LYS A 23 12.70 1.17 23.00
C LYS A 23 11.38 1.25 23.77
N TYR A 24 10.29 0.91 23.14
CA TYR A 24 8.94 1.06 23.71
C TYR A 24 8.33 -0.23 24.22
N GLN A 25 9.01 -1.36 24.04
CA GLN A 25 8.61 -2.69 24.52
C GLN A 25 7.22 -3.11 24.02
N PHE A 26 6.91 -2.84 22.76
CA PHE A 26 5.67 -3.28 22.11
C PHE A 26 5.96 -3.88 20.72
N GLY A 27 4.96 -4.48 20.10
CA GLY A 27 5.10 -5.11 18.79
C GLY A 27 5.71 -6.52 18.91
N GLY A 28 6.79 -6.77 18.19
CA GLY A 28 7.54 -8.03 18.21
C GLY A 28 6.90 -9.18 17.44
N CYS A 29 5.70 -8.98 16.88
CA CYS A 29 5.04 -9.94 16.02
C CYS A 29 4.20 -9.22 14.95
N LYS A 30 3.94 -9.94 13.87
CA LYS A 30 3.20 -9.47 12.70
C LYS A 30 1.83 -8.89 13.06
N GLU A 31 1.10 -9.55 13.94
CA GLU A 31 -0.27 -9.22 14.34
C GLU A 31 -0.38 -7.87 15.06
N LYS A 32 0.74 -7.35 15.52
CA LYS A 32 0.83 -6.05 16.21
C LYS A 32 1.43 -4.96 15.33
N ARG A 33 1.62 -5.22 14.04
CA ARG A 33 2.17 -4.25 13.11
C ARG A 33 1.19 -3.93 12.00
N GLY A 34 0.98 -2.64 11.80
CA GLY A 34 0.24 -2.10 10.67
C GLY A 34 1.10 -1.11 9.89
N MET A 35 0.92 -1.09 8.58
CA MET A 35 1.56 -0.11 7.70
C MET A 35 0.53 0.56 6.82
N ALA A 36 0.52 1.88 6.82
CA ALA A 36 -0.34 2.65 5.95
C ALA A 36 0.40 3.85 5.36
N GLY A 37 0.01 4.24 4.16
CA GLY A 37 0.58 5.40 3.49
C GLY A 37 -0.37 6.07 2.53
N LEU A 38 -0.19 7.39 2.35
CA LEU A 38 -0.96 8.18 1.40
C LEU A 38 -0.07 8.67 0.26
N SER A 39 -0.62 8.78 -0.95
CA SER A 39 0.10 9.29 -2.12
C SER A 39 1.43 8.53 -2.34
N MET A 40 2.56 9.20 -2.30
CA MET A 40 3.87 8.56 -2.37
C MET A 40 4.09 7.52 -1.26
N GLY A 41 3.56 7.77 -0.06
CA GLY A 41 3.59 6.82 1.06
C GLY A 41 2.83 5.52 0.76
N SER A 42 1.80 5.55 -0.08
CA SER A 42 1.09 4.34 -0.52
C SER A 42 1.97 3.44 -1.38
N VAL A 43 2.78 4.02 -2.26
CA VAL A 43 3.75 3.28 -3.08
C VAL A 43 4.83 2.62 -2.20
N GLN A 44 5.30 3.36 -1.19
CA GLN A 44 6.25 2.83 -0.20
C GLN A 44 5.64 1.69 0.62
N THR A 45 4.39 1.86 1.07
CA THR A 45 3.65 0.81 1.77
C THR A 45 3.53 -0.43 0.92
N THR A 46 3.03 -0.30 -0.31
CA THR A 46 2.86 -1.43 -1.25
C THR A 46 4.15 -2.19 -1.45
N ARG A 47 5.25 -1.48 -1.72
CA ARG A 47 6.55 -2.10 -1.90
C ARG A 47 6.96 -2.89 -0.66
N THR A 48 6.92 -2.25 0.50
CA THR A 48 7.37 -2.88 1.74
C THR A 48 6.56 -4.13 2.09
N ILE A 49 5.22 -4.09 1.93
CA ILE A 49 4.38 -5.25 2.26
C ILE A 49 4.51 -6.39 1.24
N CYS A 50 4.81 -6.09 -0.02
CA CYS A 50 5.02 -7.11 -1.03
C CYS A 50 6.40 -7.78 -0.91
N ASP A 51 7.41 -7.02 -0.52
CA ASP A 51 8.77 -7.56 -0.30
C ASP A 51 8.90 -8.22 1.09
N HIS A 52 8.04 -7.85 2.07
CA HIS A 52 8.04 -8.36 3.45
C HIS A 52 6.62 -8.70 3.94
N PRO A 53 5.91 -9.66 3.33
CA PRO A 53 4.51 -9.96 3.67
C PRO A 53 4.33 -10.56 5.07
N ASP A 54 5.41 -11.03 5.66
CA ASP A 54 5.47 -11.61 7.00
C ASP A 54 5.62 -10.59 8.14
N LEU A 55 5.81 -9.31 7.82
CA LEU A 55 6.05 -8.28 8.83
C LEU A 55 4.81 -7.56 9.33
N PHE A 56 3.76 -7.47 8.54
CA PHE A 56 2.57 -6.65 8.83
C PHE A 56 1.29 -7.46 8.67
N SER A 57 0.32 -7.23 9.57
CA SER A 57 -1.03 -7.80 9.43
C SER A 57 -2.07 -6.80 8.94
N GLU A 58 -1.82 -5.51 9.11
CA GLU A 58 -2.76 -4.45 8.79
C GLU A 58 -2.17 -3.51 7.74
N VAL A 59 -2.84 -3.35 6.62
CA VAL A 59 -2.36 -2.58 5.47
C VAL A 59 -3.37 -1.54 5.02
N GLY A 60 -2.90 -0.29 4.85
CA GLY A 60 -3.70 0.83 4.34
C GLY A 60 -3.02 1.55 3.16
N ILE A 61 -3.68 1.57 2.01
CA ILE A 61 -3.20 2.23 0.78
C ILE A 61 -4.17 3.36 0.43
N PHE A 62 -3.76 4.61 0.69
CA PHE A 62 -4.64 5.77 0.54
C PHE A 62 -4.21 6.63 -0.66
N SER A 63 -5.14 6.89 -1.58
CA SER A 63 -4.92 7.72 -2.76
C SER A 63 -3.63 7.36 -3.50
N GLY A 64 -3.43 6.09 -3.71
CA GLY A 64 -2.26 5.56 -4.38
C GLY A 64 -2.61 4.35 -5.23
N PHE A 65 -1.59 3.78 -5.80
CA PHE A 65 -1.69 2.62 -6.66
C PHE A 65 -0.53 1.66 -6.37
N ILE A 66 -0.77 0.40 -6.66
CA ILE A 66 0.18 -0.69 -6.41
C ILE A 66 1.15 -0.85 -7.58
N ARG A 67 0.65 -0.58 -8.79
CA ARG A 67 1.41 -0.79 -10.01
C ARG A 67 2.48 0.28 -10.23
N ASP A 68 3.73 -0.14 -10.31
CA ASP A 68 4.86 0.73 -10.58
C ASP A 68 4.80 1.34 -11.99
N ASN A 69 5.32 2.55 -12.11
CA ASN A 69 5.61 3.16 -13.41
C ASN A 69 6.93 2.65 -13.98
N ILE A 70 7.07 2.69 -15.30
CA ILE A 70 8.38 2.57 -15.94
C ILE A 70 9.23 3.79 -15.56
N GLU A 71 10.44 3.51 -15.13
CA GLU A 71 11.39 4.56 -14.75
C GLU A 71 11.75 5.46 -15.92
N GLY A 72 11.88 6.75 -15.62
CA GLY A 72 12.36 7.73 -16.61
C GLY A 72 11.28 8.27 -17.54
N ASN A 73 10.01 7.87 -17.40
CA ASN A 73 8.94 8.47 -18.18
C ASN A 73 8.41 9.75 -17.49
N PRO A 74 8.59 10.95 -18.09
CA PRO A 74 8.08 12.19 -17.53
C PRO A 74 6.55 12.28 -17.58
N ASP A 75 5.92 11.55 -18.49
CA ASP A 75 4.47 11.46 -18.58
C ASP A 75 3.95 10.31 -17.71
N ARG A 76 3.64 10.63 -16.48
CA ARG A 76 3.19 9.68 -15.48
C ARG A 76 1.88 8.95 -15.84
N ASP A 77 1.13 9.47 -16.79
CA ASP A 77 -0.23 9.01 -17.05
C ASP A 77 -0.40 8.28 -18.39
N ALA A 78 0.43 8.55 -19.39
CA ALA A 78 0.11 8.15 -20.75
C ALA A 78 0.78 6.85 -21.24
N VAL A 79 2.04 6.62 -20.96
CA VAL A 79 2.77 5.50 -21.59
C VAL A 79 3.83 4.94 -20.66
N GLY A 80 3.87 3.62 -20.55
CA GLY A 80 5.03 2.97 -19.98
C GLY A 80 4.84 2.48 -18.55
N ARG A 81 3.69 1.88 -18.27
CA ARG A 81 3.55 1.05 -17.07
C ARG A 81 4.36 -0.21 -17.23
N LYS A 82 5.04 -0.61 -16.17
CA LYS A 82 5.74 -1.88 -16.18
C LYS A 82 4.77 -3.02 -16.50
N PRO A 83 5.21 -4.03 -17.26
CA PRO A 83 4.46 -5.28 -17.37
C PRO A 83 4.13 -5.83 -15.98
N TYR A 84 3.01 -6.52 -15.86
CA TYR A 84 2.52 -7.09 -14.60
C TYR A 84 3.62 -7.87 -13.85
N GLU A 85 4.39 -8.66 -14.57
CA GLU A 85 5.47 -9.50 -14.03
C GLU A 85 6.65 -8.72 -13.41
N GLN A 86 6.70 -7.42 -13.69
CA GLN A 86 7.74 -6.51 -13.17
C GLN A 86 7.19 -5.57 -12.08
N THR A 87 5.96 -5.77 -11.65
CA THR A 87 5.31 -4.94 -10.64
C THR A 87 5.15 -5.68 -9.32
N HIS A 88 4.93 -4.94 -8.25
CA HIS A 88 4.58 -5.50 -6.95
C HIS A 88 3.22 -6.23 -6.96
N LEU A 89 2.35 -5.95 -7.95
CA LEU A 89 1.12 -6.70 -8.15
C LEU A 89 1.34 -8.19 -8.33
N LYS A 90 2.51 -8.59 -8.82
CA LYS A 90 2.87 -10.02 -8.94
C LYS A 90 2.89 -10.76 -7.60
N ALA A 91 3.07 -10.08 -6.49
CA ALA A 91 2.94 -10.70 -5.18
C ALA A 91 1.55 -11.31 -4.94
N MET A 92 0.52 -10.79 -5.65
CA MET A 92 -0.84 -11.33 -5.60
C MET A 92 -1.02 -12.67 -6.32
N ASP A 93 0.00 -13.16 -7.02
CA ASP A 93 0.00 -14.52 -7.58
C ASP A 93 0.29 -15.59 -6.52
N ASP A 94 0.76 -15.18 -5.35
CA ASP A 94 0.96 -16.08 -4.22
C ASP A 94 -0.41 -16.57 -3.70
N PRO A 95 -0.67 -17.88 -3.68
CA PRO A 95 -1.93 -18.44 -3.17
C PRO A 95 -2.23 -18.03 -1.71
N ASP A 96 -1.18 -17.72 -0.96
CA ASP A 96 -1.29 -17.33 0.45
C ASP A 96 -1.43 -15.81 0.64
N PHE A 97 -1.48 -15.02 -0.43
CA PHE A 97 -1.53 -13.56 -0.33
C PHE A 97 -2.67 -13.06 0.58
N ASN A 98 -3.86 -13.65 0.46
CA ASN A 98 -5.01 -13.33 1.31
C ASN A 98 -4.82 -13.71 2.79
N ASN A 99 -3.89 -14.59 3.10
CA ASN A 99 -3.60 -15.03 4.45
C ASN A 99 -2.53 -14.14 5.13
N TYR A 100 -1.81 -13.33 4.36
CA TYR A 100 -0.79 -12.44 4.92
C TYR A 100 -1.40 -11.27 5.68
N PHE A 101 -2.54 -10.75 5.26
CA PHE A 101 -3.10 -9.54 5.84
C PHE A 101 -4.48 -9.79 6.46
N HIS A 102 -4.62 -9.40 7.72
CA HIS A 102 -5.92 -9.39 8.39
C HIS A 102 -6.79 -8.24 7.84
N THR A 103 -6.18 -7.08 7.62
CA THR A 103 -6.82 -5.94 6.96
C THR A 103 -5.99 -5.50 5.75
N PHE A 104 -6.57 -5.55 4.57
CA PHE A 104 -6.03 -4.95 3.35
C PHE A 104 -7.01 -3.89 2.84
N PHE A 105 -6.75 -2.63 3.22
CA PHE A 105 -7.64 -1.50 2.95
C PHE A 105 -7.09 -0.60 1.86
N ARG A 106 -7.91 -0.33 0.83
CA ARG A 106 -7.59 0.63 -0.23
C ARG A 106 -8.67 1.70 -0.35
N CYS A 107 -8.25 2.94 -0.49
CA CYS A 107 -9.18 4.04 -0.70
C CYS A 107 -8.64 5.14 -1.60
N ILE A 108 -9.56 5.89 -2.20
CA ILE A 108 -9.24 7.03 -3.06
C ILE A 108 -10.39 8.05 -3.05
N GLY A 109 -10.09 9.28 -3.44
CA GLY A 109 -11.11 10.29 -3.76
C GLY A 109 -11.80 10.04 -5.09
N ASP A 110 -13.08 10.37 -5.21
CA ASP A 110 -13.84 10.25 -6.45
C ASP A 110 -13.36 11.25 -7.54
N ASN A 111 -12.64 12.30 -7.12
CA ASN A 111 -12.06 13.33 -7.97
C ASN A 111 -10.53 13.38 -7.88
N ASP A 112 -9.91 12.29 -7.41
CA ASP A 112 -8.47 12.16 -7.29
C ASP A 112 -7.81 12.01 -8.68
N CYS A 113 -6.67 12.66 -8.89
CA CYS A 113 -5.92 12.58 -10.14
C CYS A 113 -5.41 11.18 -10.47
N PHE A 114 -5.29 10.29 -9.48
CA PHE A 114 -4.89 8.89 -9.66
C PHE A 114 -6.04 7.91 -9.75
N ARG A 115 -7.29 8.39 -9.78
CA ARG A 115 -8.47 7.54 -9.77
C ARG A 115 -8.51 6.55 -10.95
N SER A 116 -8.10 6.96 -12.15
CA SER A 116 -8.08 6.07 -13.30
C SER A 116 -7.20 4.83 -13.08
N ARG A 117 -6.01 5.04 -12.49
CA ARG A 117 -5.09 3.95 -12.16
C ARG A 117 -5.65 3.04 -11.08
N PHE A 118 -6.25 3.63 -10.06
CA PHE A 118 -6.90 2.87 -9.00
C PHE A 118 -7.99 1.93 -9.54
N LEU A 119 -8.82 2.42 -10.47
CA LEU A 119 -9.88 1.62 -11.11
C LEU A 119 -9.33 0.54 -12.05
N GLU A 120 -8.21 0.78 -12.72
CA GLU A 120 -7.56 -0.24 -13.53
C GLU A 120 -6.99 -1.37 -12.66
N GLU A 121 -6.47 -1.05 -11.48
CA GLU A 121 -5.99 -2.05 -10.53
C GLU A 121 -7.13 -2.86 -9.91
N ASP A 122 -8.31 -2.27 -9.71
CA ASP A 122 -9.49 -2.98 -9.23
C ASP A 122 -9.78 -4.24 -10.06
N ALA A 123 -9.66 -4.14 -11.39
CA ALA A 123 -9.88 -5.28 -12.27
C ALA A 123 -8.85 -6.40 -12.04
N ILE A 124 -7.58 -6.03 -11.86
CA ILE A 124 -6.51 -6.99 -11.60
C ILE A 124 -6.69 -7.63 -10.22
N ILE A 125 -6.97 -6.84 -9.20
CA ILE A 125 -7.19 -7.30 -7.83
C ILE A 125 -8.37 -8.27 -7.77
N GLN A 126 -9.45 -7.93 -8.46
CA GLN A 126 -10.63 -8.80 -8.57
C GLN A 126 -10.32 -10.10 -9.32
N GLU A 127 -9.59 -10.04 -10.43
CA GLU A 127 -9.17 -11.22 -11.20
C GLU A 127 -8.31 -12.17 -10.36
N LYS A 128 -7.44 -11.61 -9.52
CA LYS A 128 -6.57 -12.37 -8.60
C LYS A 128 -7.29 -12.87 -7.34
N GLY A 129 -8.54 -12.49 -7.13
CA GLY A 129 -9.32 -12.90 -5.97
C GLY A 129 -8.78 -12.36 -4.65
N VAL A 130 -8.13 -11.19 -4.67
CA VAL A 130 -7.59 -10.57 -3.46
C VAL A 130 -8.72 -10.00 -2.61
N HIS A 131 -8.71 -10.33 -1.33
CA HIS A 131 -9.68 -9.83 -0.36
C HIS A 131 -9.29 -8.44 0.12
N GLU A 132 -9.92 -7.42 -0.43
CA GLU A 132 -9.68 -6.03 -0.02
C GLU A 132 -10.93 -5.37 0.55
N ILE A 133 -10.73 -4.43 1.46
CA ILE A 133 -11.74 -3.45 1.85
C ILE A 133 -11.50 -2.19 1.02
N ARG A 134 -12.35 -1.96 0.04
CA ARG A 134 -12.21 -0.87 -0.92
C ARG A 134 -13.23 0.23 -0.68
N LYS A 135 -12.75 1.49 -0.62
CA LYS A 135 -13.62 2.66 -0.44
C LYS A 135 -13.29 3.80 -1.41
N ILE A 136 -14.32 4.52 -1.84
CA ILE A 136 -14.19 5.79 -2.56
C ILE A 136 -14.85 6.88 -1.72
N TYR A 137 -14.15 7.99 -1.53
CA TYR A 137 -14.63 9.13 -0.74
C TYR A 137 -14.88 10.34 -1.64
N PRO A 138 -15.83 11.22 -1.30
CA PRO A 138 -15.98 12.49 -2.00
C PRO A 138 -14.73 13.36 -1.83
N GLY A 139 -14.14 13.84 -2.94
CA GLY A 139 -12.99 14.75 -2.91
C GLY A 139 -11.85 14.35 -3.80
N GLY A 140 -10.77 15.14 -3.76
CA GLY A 140 -9.58 15.01 -4.59
C GLY A 140 -8.42 14.34 -3.89
N HIS A 141 -7.20 14.69 -4.33
CA HIS A 141 -5.94 14.21 -3.77
C HIS A 141 -5.52 15.08 -2.59
N ASP A 142 -6.27 15.07 -1.51
CA ASP A 142 -6.10 15.98 -0.37
C ASP A 142 -6.58 15.42 0.98
N TRP A 143 -6.38 16.21 2.03
CA TRP A 143 -6.71 15.86 3.40
C TRP A 143 -8.22 15.71 3.69
N ASN A 144 -9.11 16.21 2.83
CA ASN A 144 -10.56 15.97 2.99
C ASN A 144 -10.88 14.50 2.73
N VAL A 145 -10.09 13.85 1.85
CA VAL A 145 -10.16 12.41 1.58
C VAL A 145 -9.33 11.62 2.59
N TRP A 146 -8.09 12.01 2.86
CA TRP A 146 -7.17 11.19 3.67
C TRP A 146 -7.56 11.08 5.14
N ARG A 147 -8.19 12.10 5.72
CA ARG A 147 -8.68 12.04 7.12
C ARG A 147 -9.74 10.96 7.32
N PRO A 148 -10.87 10.93 6.57
CA PRO A 148 -11.84 9.85 6.70
C PRO A 148 -11.24 8.48 6.32
N CYS A 149 -10.35 8.40 5.32
CA CYS A 149 -9.63 7.17 5.01
C CYS A 149 -8.89 6.62 6.23
N PHE A 150 -8.08 7.47 6.88
CA PHE A 150 -7.33 7.07 8.06
C PHE A 150 -8.25 6.72 9.23
N THR A 151 -9.31 7.49 9.44
CA THR A 151 -10.27 7.24 10.53
C THR A 151 -10.92 5.87 10.37
N ASP A 152 -11.39 5.55 9.16
CA ASP A 152 -12.02 4.26 8.90
C ASP A 152 -11.01 3.10 9.05
N PHE A 153 -9.81 3.25 8.49
CA PHE A 153 -8.75 2.27 8.65
C PHE A 153 -8.40 2.02 10.12
N ALA A 154 -8.18 3.09 10.88
CA ALA A 154 -7.83 3.00 12.30
C ALA A 154 -8.90 2.29 13.16
N GLN A 155 -10.17 2.34 12.73
CA GLN A 155 -11.25 1.62 13.39
C GLN A 155 -11.33 0.14 13.04
N MET A 156 -10.63 -0.31 12.02
CA MET A 156 -10.64 -1.71 11.56
C MET A 156 -9.51 -2.54 12.14
N ILE A 157 -8.37 -1.90 12.39
CA ILE A 157 -7.13 -2.60 12.74
C ILE A 157 -7.04 -3.01 14.20
N PHE A 158 -6.29 -4.08 14.46
CA PHE A 158 -5.97 -4.60 15.80
C PHE A 158 -7.20 -4.99 16.64
N ARG A 159 -8.21 -5.58 16.03
CA ARG A 159 -9.44 -6.07 16.67
C ARG A 159 -9.44 -7.56 16.89
#